data_a3d4983cdf14d595bd637c9e72a4bd0d
#
_entry.id   a3d4983cdf14d595bd637c9e72a4bd0d
#
_cell.length_a   1.000
_cell.length_b   1.000
_cell.length_c   1.000
_cell.angle_alpha   90.00
_cell.angle_beta   90.00
_cell.angle_gamma   90.00
#
_symmetry.space_group_name_H-M   'P 1'
#
loop_
_entity.id
_entity.type
_entity.pdbx_description
1 polymer ?
#
loop_
_entity_poly.entity_id
_entity_poly.type
_entity_poly.pdbx_seq_one_letter_code
_entity_poly.pdbx_strand_id
1 'polypeptide(L)'
;MWGERVQATVYTCNDAEIANKLQKILKKKAKKGYSNDSILKMINVESQLSLKIDEDKYARKDNEFVDLAIWLKGKTSNVTKDKVVAIVEVADVLKAEPKALDEIKGLITSDYQNYLETEWVKELKSKYKVVVNQEVLKLVK
;
A
#
# COMPACT_ATOMS: atom_id res chain seq x y z
N MET A 1 -12.87 5.57 -10.80
CA MET A 1 -12.55 4.22 -11.28
C MET A 1 -11.14 3.85 -10.86
N TRP A 2 -10.93 2.61 -10.46
CA TRP A 2 -9.59 2.04 -10.34
C TRP A 2 -9.04 1.74 -11.75
N GLY A 3 -7.74 1.94 -11.94
CA GLY A 3 -7.03 1.36 -13.07
C GLY A 3 -6.84 -0.15 -12.91
N GLU A 4 -5.96 -0.75 -13.71
CA GLU A 4 -5.54 -2.13 -13.54
C GLU A 4 -4.83 -2.29 -12.19
N ARG A 5 -5.20 -3.33 -11.44
CA ARG A 5 -4.63 -3.67 -10.13
C ARG A 5 -4.24 -5.14 -10.09
N VAL A 6 -3.35 -5.50 -9.19
CA VAL A 6 -3.05 -6.90 -8.88
C VAL A 6 -3.39 -7.21 -7.44
N GLN A 7 -4.02 -8.35 -7.22
CA GLN A 7 -4.09 -8.96 -5.91
C GLN A 7 -2.81 -9.75 -5.71
N ALA A 8 -1.96 -9.30 -4.78
CA ALA A 8 -0.65 -9.88 -4.57
C ALA A 8 -0.30 -10.00 -3.10
N THR A 9 0.53 -10.99 -2.80
CA THR A 9 1.18 -11.15 -1.50
C THR A 9 2.64 -10.78 -1.67
N VAL A 10 3.09 -9.81 -0.88
CA VAL A 10 4.47 -9.32 -0.86
C VAL A 10 5.16 -9.85 0.38
N TYR A 11 6.18 -10.64 0.19
CA TYR A 11 7.04 -11.19 1.24
C TYR A 11 8.34 -10.39 1.26
N THR A 12 8.52 -9.52 2.23
CA THR A 12 9.73 -8.70 2.37
C THR A 12 10.69 -9.34 3.35
N CYS A 13 11.89 -9.68 2.89
CA CYS A 13 12.96 -10.30 3.65
C CYS A 13 14.13 -9.33 3.84
N ASN A 14 14.63 -9.22 5.07
CA ASN A 14 15.79 -8.37 5.37
C ASN A 14 17.12 -8.98 4.92
N ASP A 15 17.14 -10.28 4.60
CA ASP A 15 18.32 -11.03 4.24
C ASP A 15 18.05 -12.01 3.10
N ALA A 16 19.04 -12.20 2.24
CA ALA A 16 19.00 -13.16 1.13
C ALA A 16 18.90 -14.63 1.61
N GLU A 17 19.47 -14.97 2.76
CA GLU A 17 19.34 -16.32 3.33
C GLU A 17 17.90 -16.62 3.72
N ILE A 18 17.21 -15.63 4.32
CA ILE A 18 15.80 -15.73 4.69
C ILE A 18 14.93 -15.87 3.44
N ALA A 19 15.23 -15.09 2.40
CA ALA A 19 14.54 -15.20 1.12
C ALA A 19 14.69 -16.60 0.49
N ASN A 20 15.88 -17.20 0.57
CA ASN A 20 16.12 -18.56 0.08
C ASN A 20 15.36 -19.62 0.90
N LYS A 21 15.31 -19.48 2.23
CA LYS A 21 14.49 -20.33 3.10
C LYS A 21 13.00 -20.21 2.74
N LEU A 22 12.52 -18.97 2.58
CA LEU A 22 11.13 -18.67 2.20
C LEU A 22 10.78 -19.30 0.85
N GLN A 23 11.61 -19.18 -0.18
CA GLN A 23 11.36 -19.80 -1.48
C GLN A 23 11.14 -21.31 -1.38
N LYS A 24 11.95 -22.00 -0.55
CA LYS A 24 11.78 -23.45 -0.32
C LYS A 24 10.44 -23.78 0.35
N ILE A 25 9.98 -22.89 1.25
CA ILE A 25 8.69 -23.04 1.95
C ILE A 25 7.55 -22.76 0.97
N LEU A 26 7.63 -21.69 0.16
CA LEU A 26 6.60 -21.32 -0.83
C LEU A 26 6.41 -22.41 -1.88
N LYS A 27 7.48 -23.06 -2.37
CA LYS A 27 7.39 -24.22 -3.26
C LYS A 27 6.62 -25.40 -2.65
N LYS A 28 6.62 -25.50 -1.32
CA LYS A 28 5.88 -26.54 -0.58
C LYS A 28 4.50 -26.06 -0.10
N LYS A 29 4.22 -24.76 -0.16
CA LYS A 29 2.99 -24.13 0.33
C LYS A 29 1.75 -24.80 -0.27
N ALA A 30 1.73 -24.94 -1.60
CA ALA A 30 0.61 -25.56 -2.32
C ALA A 30 0.37 -27.02 -1.93
N LYS A 31 1.45 -27.79 -1.60
CA LYS A 31 1.35 -29.22 -1.24
C LYS A 31 1.03 -29.44 0.24
N LYS A 32 1.49 -28.56 1.12
CA LYS A 32 1.38 -28.72 2.57
C LYS A 32 0.35 -27.80 3.24
N GLY A 33 -0.28 -26.89 2.49
CA GLY A 33 -1.33 -26.01 3.00
C GLY A 33 -0.84 -24.99 4.05
N TYR A 34 0.42 -24.54 3.98
CA TYR A 34 0.93 -23.54 4.92
C TYR A 34 0.18 -22.19 4.77
N SER A 35 -0.36 -21.69 5.87
CA SER A 35 -0.91 -20.33 5.94
C SER A 35 0.22 -19.30 6.06
N ASN A 36 -0.08 -18.03 5.75
CA ASN A 36 0.88 -16.92 5.91
C ASN A 36 1.35 -16.81 7.37
N ASP A 37 0.45 -16.99 8.34
CA ASP A 37 0.79 -17.00 9.78
C ASP A 37 1.76 -18.14 10.15
N SER A 38 1.58 -19.33 9.56
CA SER A 38 2.48 -20.44 9.77
C SER A 38 3.88 -20.16 9.22
N ILE A 39 3.95 -19.51 8.06
CA ILE A 39 5.21 -19.10 7.43
C ILE A 39 5.93 -18.04 8.27
N LEU A 40 5.20 -17.04 8.78
CA LEU A 40 5.74 -16.03 9.69
C LEU A 40 6.35 -16.67 10.94
N LYS A 41 5.63 -17.58 11.58
CA LYS A 41 6.11 -18.29 12.77
C LYS A 41 7.36 -19.15 12.50
N MET A 42 7.46 -19.77 11.32
CA MET A 42 8.61 -20.59 10.95
C MET A 42 9.88 -19.78 10.68
N ILE A 43 9.74 -18.56 10.18
CA ILE A 43 10.88 -17.72 9.77
C ILE A 43 11.27 -16.73 10.86
N ASN A 44 10.29 -16.15 11.56
CA ASN A 44 10.52 -15.13 12.58
C ASN A 44 10.85 -15.71 13.98
N VAL A 45 11.45 -16.90 14.03
CA VAL A 45 11.84 -17.56 15.30
C VAL A 45 12.89 -16.74 16.05
N GLU A 46 13.89 -16.23 15.34
CA GLU A 46 15.02 -15.49 15.93
C GLU A 46 14.79 -13.98 15.97
N SER A 47 14.02 -13.44 15.02
CA SER A 47 13.68 -12.00 14.95
C SER A 47 12.34 -11.78 14.27
N GLN A 48 11.48 -11.02 14.93
CA GLN A 48 10.14 -10.66 14.41
C GLN A 48 10.17 -9.81 13.13
N LEU A 49 11.32 -9.22 12.80
CA LEU A 49 11.51 -8.36 11.64
C LEU A 49 12.19 -9.07 10.45
N SER A 50 12.44 -10.37 10.57
CA SER A 50 13.13 -11.13 9.51
C SER A 50 12.28 -11.27 8.24
N LEU A 51 10.96 -11.43 8.40
CA LEU A 51 10.00 -11.54 7.32
C LEU A 51 8.77 -10.69 7.63
N LYS A 52 8.36 -9.87 6.67
CA LYS A 52 7.06 -9.18 6.65
C LYS A 52 6.23 -9.72 5.49
N ILE A 53 4.95 -9.94 5.73
CA ILE A 53 3.99 -10.39 4.72
C ILE A 53 2.88 -9.37 4.64
N ASP A 54 2.68 -8.80 3.45
CA ASP A 54 1.60 -7.88 3.15
C ASP A 54 0.76 -8.49 2.00
N GLU A 55 -0.55 -8.62 2.20
CA GLU A 55 -1.47 -9.11 1.19
C GLU A 55 -2.55 -8.06 0.94
N ASP A 56 -2.56 -7.53 -0.28
CA ASP A 56 -3.49 -6.46 -0.67
C ASP A 56 -3.70 -6.41 -2.18
N LYS A 57 -4.57 -5.48 -2.61
CA LYS A 57 -4.78 -5.09 -4.02
C LYS A 57 -3.93 -3.85 -4.31
N TYR A 58 -2.93 -4.00 -5.15
CA TYR A 58 -2.00 -2.93 -5.52
C TYR A 58 -2.30 -2.37 -6.91
N ALA A 59 -2.40 -1.06 -7.02
CA ALA A 59 -2.32 -0.34 -8.29
C ALA A 59 -0.85 0.00 -8.62
N ARG A 60 -0.59 0.48 -9.82
CA ARG A 60 0.74 0.98 -10.18
C ARG A 60 1.13 2.14 -9.26
N LYS A 61 2.36 2.14 -8.77
CA LYS A 61 2.97 3.10 -7.83
C LYS A 61 2.54 2.97 -6.36
N ASP A 62 1.69 2.01 -6.02
CA ASP A 62 1.33 1.77 -4.60
C ASP A 62 2.44 1.07 -3.84
N ASN A 63 3.17 0.16 -4.51
CA ASN A 63 4.26 -0.60 -3.92
C ASN A 63 5.37 -0.86 -4.94
N GLU A 64 6.58 -0.42 -4.64
CA GLU A 64 7.73 -0.51 -5.53
C GLU A 64 8.10 -1.95 -5.93
N PHE A 65 7.97 -2.91 -5.02
CA PHE A 65 8.27 -4.31 -5.31
C PHE A 65 7.23 -4.92 -6.24
N VAL A 66 5.96 -4.53 -6.06
CA VAL A 66 4.87 -4.96 -6.93
C VAL A 66 5.01 -4.37 -8.33
N ASP A 67 5.47 -3.12 -8.43
CA ASP A 67 5.72 -2.46 -9.73
C ASP A 67 6.81 -3.14 -10.55
N LEU A 68 7.84 -3.66 -9.88
CA LEU A 68 8.94 -4.40 -10.51
C LEU A 68 8.59 -5.87 -10.78
N ALA A 69 7.49 -6.37 -10.22
CA ALA A 69 7.03 -7.73 -10.42
C ALA A 69 6.31 -7.90 -11.78
N ILE A 70 6.24 -9.15 -12.23
CA ILE A 70 5.49 -9.50 -13.45
C ILE A 70 4.02 -9.64 -13.08
N TRP A 71 3.18 -8.76 -13.63
CA TRP A 71 1.73 -8.77 -13.44
C TRP A 71 1.06 -9.85 -14.28
N LEU A 72 1.16 -11.08 -13.83
CA LEU A 72 0.54 -12.24 -14.45
C LEU A 72 0.01 -13.16 -13.34
N LYS A 73 -1.23 -13.58 -13.48
CA LYS A 73 -1.90 -14.50 -12.53
C LYS A 73 -1.08 -15.75 -12.25
N GLY A 74 -0.89 -16.07 -10.98
CA GLY A 74 -0.12 -17.21 -10.51
C GLY A 74 1.40 -17.07 -10.67
N LYS A 75 1.90 -15.89 -11.05
CA LYS A 75 3.33 -15.65 -11.20
C LYS A 75 3.95 -15.20 -9.89
N THR A 76 5.10 -15.80 -9.57
CA THR A 76 5.95 -15.37 -8.46
C THR A 76 7.19 -14.67 -9.03
N SER A 77 7.48 -13.49 -8.55
CA SER A 77 8.63 -12.68 -8.95
C SER A 77 9.54 -12.42 -7.76
N ASN A 78 10.86 -12.56 -7.96
CA ASN A 78 11.86 -12.14 -6.97
C ASN A 78 12.37 -10.75 -7.35
N VAL A 79 12.25 -9.82 -6.44
CA VAL A 79 12.68 -8.44 -6.62
C VAL A 79 13.68 -8.09 -5.53
N THR A 80 14.82 -7.52 -5.92
CA THR A 80 15.82 -7.04 -4.96
C THR A 80 16.01 -5.54 -5.15
N LYS A 81 15.87 -4.79 -4.06
CA LYS A 81 16.11 -3.34 -4.03
C LYS A 81 16.74 -2.97 -2.69
N ASP A 82 17.79 -2.14 -2.72
CA ASP A 82 18.46 -1.59 -1.52
C ASP A 82 18.82 -2.63 -0.45
N LYS A 83 19.32 -3.80 -0.86
CA LYS A 83 19.65 -4.96 -0.02
C LYS A 83 18.43 -5.71 0.56
N VAL A 84 17.22 -5.24 0.32
CA VAL A 84 15.99 -5.94 0.69
C VAL A 84 15.58 -6.86 -0.46
N VAL A 85 15.27 -8.10 -0.11
CA VAL A 85 14.76 -9.09 -1.08
C VAL A 85 13.27 -9.26 -0.86
N ALA A 86 12.48 -8.96 -1.86
CA ALA A 86 11.05 -9.20 -1.84
C ALA A 86 10.65 -10.31 -2.80
N ILE A 87 9.75 -11.17 -2.37
CA ILE A 87 9.09 -12.16 -3.21
C ILE A 87 7.64 -11.71 -3.37
N VAL A 88 7.22 -11.48 -4.61
CA VAL A 88 5.86 -11.04 -4.94
C VAL A 88 5.13 -12.20 -5.61
N GLU A 89 4.07 -12.66 -4.99
CA GLU A 89 3.18 -13.70 -5.52
C GLU A 89 1.88 -13.05 -5.99
N VAL A 90 1.65 -13.03 -7.30
CA VAL A 90 0.44 -12.46 -7.91
C VAL A 90 -0.66 -13.51 -7.94
N ALA A 91 -1.70 -13.31 -7.12
CA ALA A 91 -2.85 -14.21 -7.07
C ALA A 91 -3.80 -13.97 -8.25
N ASP A 92 -4.09 -12.71 -8.57
CA ASP A 92 -4.94 -12.34 -9.70
C ASP A 92 -4.58 -10.96 -10.27
N VAL A 93 -4.96 -10.72 -11.51
CA VAL A 93 -4.85 -9.43 -12.19
C VAL A 93 -6.25 -8.89 -12.39
N LEU A 94 -6.56 -7.78 -11.71
CA LEU A 94 -7.88 -7.15 -11.73
C LEU A 94 -7.93 -6.10 -12.83
N LYS A 95 -8.93 -6.18 -13.67
CA LYS A 95 -9.19 -5.15 -14.70
C LYS A 95 -9.66 -3.85 -14.04
N ALA A 96 -9.67 -2.78 -14.84
CA ALA A 96 -10.24 -1.51 -14.42
C ALA A 96 -11.70 -1.69 -13.99
N GLU A 97 -12.03 -1.30 -12.77
CA GLU A 97 -13.35 -1.47 -12.17
C GLU A 97 -13.78 -0.23 -11.38
N PRO A 98 -15.09 -0.01 -11.13
CA PRO A 98 -15.54 1.04 -10.25
C PRO A 98 -14.95 0.86 -8.84
N LYS A 99 -14.64 1.98 -8.19
CA LYS A 99 -14.18 1.97 -6.79
C LYS A 99 -15.33 1.58 -5.88
N ALA A 100 -15.16 0.54 -5.06
CA ALA A 100 -16.12 0.21 -4.02
C ALA A 100 -16.05 1.23 -2.88
N LEU A 101 -17.20 1.55 -2.27
CA LEU A 101 -17.29 2.55 -1.21
C LEU A 101 -16.38 2.20 -0.02
N ASP A 102 -16.33 0.94 0.36
CA ASP A 102 -15.52 0.48 1.49
C ASP A 102 -14.01 0.67 1.25
N GLU A 103 -13.55 0.50 0.01
CA GLU A 103 -12.15 0.69 -0.38
C GLU A 103 -11.71 2.17 -0.37
N ILE A 104 -12.65 3.11 -0.54
CA ILE A 104 -12.35 4.55 -0.69
C ILE A 104 -13.02 5.42 0.35
N LYS A 105 -13.63 4.84 1.38
CA LYS A 105 -14.38 5.57 2.42
C LYS A 105 -13.57 6.71 3.04
N GLY A 106 -12.28 6.45 3.38
CA GLY A 106 -11.41 7.48 3.92
C GLY A 106 -11.17 8.64 2.95
N LEU A 107 -10.95 8.35 1.67
CA LEU A 107 -10.76 9.35 0.64
C LEU A 107 -12.02 10.22 0.45
N ILE A 108 -13.19 9.60 0.33
CA ILE A 108 -14.46 10.32 0.20
C ILE A 108 -14.72 11.18 1.44
N THR A 109 -14.44 10.67 2.63
CA THR A 109 -14.61 11.46 3.87
C THR A 109 -13.70 12.68 3.86
N SER A 110 -12.46 12.55 3.46
CA SER A 110 -11.51 13.66 3.36
C SER A 110 -11.97 14.70 2.33
N ASP A 111 -12.36 14.25 1.14
CA ASP A 111 -12.86 15.14 0.08
C ASP A 111 -14.11 15.90 0.53
N TYR A 112 -15.02 15.23 1.24
CA TYR A 112 -16.23 15.87 1.76
C TYR A 112 -15.92 16.88 2.87
N GLN A 113 -14.96 16.61 3.75
CA GLN A 113 -14.51 17.57 4.76
C GLN A 113 -13.92 18.82 4.11
N ASN A 114 -13.07 18.67 3.10
CA ASN A 114 -12.50 19.79 2.35
C ASN A 114 -13.58 20.61 1.65
N TYR A 115 -14.60 19.96 1.09
CA TYR A 115 -15.74 20.64 0.50
C TYR A 115 -16.52 21.46 1.54
N LEU A 116 -16.85 20.87 2.69
CA LEU A 116 -17.55 21.55 3.77
C LEU A 116 -16.76 22.75 4.30
N GLU A 117 -15.46 22.61 4.49
CA GLU A 117 -14.58 23.71 4.91
C GLU A 117 -14.59 24.86 3.91
N THR A 118 -14.50 24.53 2.62
CA THR A 118 -14.53 25.52 1.54
C THR A 118 -15.86 26.29 1.53
N GLU A 119 -16.98 25.61 1.63
CA GLU A 119 -18.30 26.24 1.66
C GLU A 119 -18.49 27.08 2.93
N TRP A 120 -18.03 26.60 4.09
CA TRP A 120 -18.08 27.33 5.34
C TRP A 120 -17.25 28.63 5.28
N VAL A 121 -16.03 28.58 4.74
CA VAL A 121 -15.20 29.78 4.56
C VAL A 121 -15.85 30.79 3.59
N LYS A 122 -16.50 30.32 2.53
CA LYS A 122 -17.26 31.20 1.63
C LYS A 122 -18.40 31.91 2.38
N GLU A 123 -19.16 31.16 3.18
CA GLU A 123 -20.23 31.70 3.99
C GLU A 123 -19.71 32.73 5.00
N LEU A 124 -18.61 32.45 5.70
CA LEU A 124 -17.99 33.41 6.61
C LEU A 124 -17.53 34.68 5.91
N LYS A 125 -16.89 34.57 4.75
CA LYS A 125 -16.46 35.73 3.94
C LYS A 125 -17.64 36.59 3.45
N SER A 126 -18.80 35.97 3.22
CA SER A 126 -20.01 36.71 2.83
C SER A 126 -20.66 37.45 4.01
N LYS A 127 -20.59 36.87 5.21
CA LYS A 127 -21.19 37.43 6.44
C LYS A 127 -20.28 38.45 7.12
N TYR A 128 -18.97 38.27 7.04
CA TYR A 128 -17.99 39.10 7.76
C TYR A 128 -17.00 39.73 6.80
N LYS A 129 -16.89 41.08 6.89
CA LYS A 129 -15.89 41.80 6.11
C LYS A 129 -14.51 41.57 6.71
N VAL A 130 -13.63 40.93 5.96
CA VAL A 130 -12.23 40.74 6.36
C VAL A 130 -11.41 41.94 5.90
N VAL A 131 -10.73 42.58 6.85
CA VAL A 131 -9.80 43.69 6.57
C VAL A 131 -8.41 43.24 7.06
N VAL A 132 -7.46 43.17 6.14
CA VAL A 132 -6.05 42.83 6.46
C VAL A 132 -5.27 44.14 6.57
N ASN A 133 -4.67 44.38 7.74
CA ASN A 133 -3.74 45.48 7.91
C ASN A 133 -2.37 45.09 7.32
N GLN A 134 -2.10 45.61 6.12
CA GLN A 134 -0.88 45.29 5.38
C GLN A 134 0.41 45.79 6.04
N GLU A 135 0.35 46.84 6.82
CA GLU A 135 1.52 47.38 7.54
C GLU A 135 1.92 46.46 8.71
N VAL A 136 0.93 46.00 9.46
CA VAL A 136 1.15 45.03 10.55
C VAL A 136 1.58 43.66 10.01
N LEU A 137 1.00 43.23 8.88
CA LEU A 137 1.36 41.95 8.28
C LEU A 137 2.86 41.87 7.89
N LYS A 138 3.44 43.00 7.46
CA LYS A 138 4.88 43.08 7.12
C LYS A 138 5.80 42.94 8.35
N LEU A 139 5.29 43.14 9.55
CA LEU A 139 6.04 43.00 10.80
C LEU A 139 6.03 41.58 11.35
N VAL A 140 5.16 40.72 10.84
CA VAL A 140 5.08 39.31 11.21
C VAL A 140 6.14 38.55 10.39
N LYS A 141 7.17 38.07 11.08
CA LYS A 141 8.25 37.26 10.51
C LYS A 141 7.93 35.79 10.62
#